data_93ebca32b7893e81b02b715a7771d3bd
#
_entry.id   93ebca32b7893e81b02b715a7771d3bd
#
_cell.length_a   1.000
_cell.length_b   1.000
_cell.length_c   1.000
_cell.angle_alpha   90.00
_cell.angle_beta   90.00
_cell.angle_gamma   90.00
#
_symmetry.space_group_name_H-M   'P 1'
#
loop_
_entity.id
_entity.type
_entity.pdbx_description
1 polymer ?
#
loop_
_entity_poly.entity_id
_entity_poly.type
_entity_poly.pdbx_seq_one_letter_code
_entity_poly.pdbx_strand_id
1 'polypeptide(L)'
;MILANSKKNRVGQKVLPDLESKSPKERVAWAIETYSDELVLTTSFGAQSAAFLHLATQQKKDLPIVFIDTGYHFPETLTFAQELTEKLHLNLKTFSPRLAPAELEQKHGKLWELGPQGLEQFHEIIRVEPLRRAMQELQPALWLAGLRRATADSRKELSVLSQSESRIKMLPILDWSDRDVGQYLQEHSLPYHPLWSKGYVSIGDRITTKRRDEVTDPSELRHFGWKRECGIHEKV
;
A
#
# COMPACT_ATOMS: atom_id res chain seq x y z
N MET A 1 -16.90 41.71 5.28
CA MET A 1 -16.77 41.63 3.81
C MET A 1 -15.67 40.67 3.50
N ILE A 2 -16.08 39.41 3.37
CA ILE A 2 -15.97 38.54 2.22
C ILE A 2 -14.52 38.32 1.75
N LEU A 3 -13.99 37.12 2.01
CA LEU A 3 -13.75 36.09 1.03
C LEU A 3 -13.28 34.77 1.70
N ALA A 4 -14.26 33.93 2.06
CA ALA A 4 -14.06 32.52 2.20
C ALA A 4 -13.93 31.95 0.78
N ASN A 5 -12.75 31.58 0.33
CA ASN A 5 -12.57 30.94 -0.95
C ASN A 5 -12.40 29.43 -0.80
N SER A 6 -13.49 28.77 -1.11
CA SER A 6 -13.68 27.37 -1.34
C SER A 6 -12.56 26.76 -2.22
N LYS A 7 -11.68 25.96 -1.62
CA LYS A 7 -10.90 24.95 -2.37
C LYS A 7 -11.79 23.75 -2.67
N LYS A 8 -12.73 23.90 -3.62
CA LYS A 8 -13.51 22.81 -4.18
C LYS A 8 -12.97 22.47 -5.57
N ASN A 9 -12.69 21.18 -5.77
CA ASN A 9 -12.60 20.46 -7.04
C ASN A 9 -11.73 21.08 -8.14
N ARG A 10 -10.44 20.74 -8.16
CA ARG A 10 -9.57 20.92 -9.33
C ARG A 10 -8.96 19.59 -9.79
N VAL A 11 -9.78 18.65 -10.14
CA VAL A 11 -9.36 17.58 -11.05
C VAL A 11 -10.10 17.79 -12.37
N GLY A 12 -9.77 18.88 -13.06
CA GLY A 12 -9.93 18.91 -14.51
C GLY A 12 -9.00 17.84 -15.08
N GLN A 13 -9.39 17.16 -16.18
CA GLN A 13 -8.52 16.20 -16.87
C GLN A 13 -7.18 16.91 -17.23
N LYS A 14 -6.22 16.84 -16.32
CA LYS A 14 -4.85 17.26 -16.58
C LYS A 14 -4.23 16.19 -17.46
N VAL A 15 -3.66 16.60 -18.59
CA VAL A 15 -2.77 15.70 -19.33
C VAL A 15 -1.63 15.33 -18.38
N LEU A 16 -1.61 14.09 -17.95
CA LEU A 16 -0.54 13.58 -17.09
C LEU A 16 0.74 13.45 -17.92
N PRO A 17 1.92 13.78 -17.34
CA PRO A 17 3.18 13.57 -18.04
C PRO A 17 3.46 12.07 -18.20
N ASP A 18 4.18 11.73 -19.25
CA ASP A 18 4.75 10.39 -19.39
C ASP A 18 5.95 10.23 -18.45
N LEU A 19 5.80 9.38 -17.43
CA LEU A 19 6.85 9.05 -16.48
C LEU A 19 7.33 7.59 -16.60
N GLU A 20 6.88 6.85 -17.61
CA GLU A 20 7.28 5.44 -17.80
C GLU A 20 8.80 5.30 -18.04
N SER A 21 9.41 6.26 -18.75
CA SER A 21 10.85 6.27 -19.01
C SER A 21 11.72 6.80 -17.86
N LYS A 22 11.11 7.37 -16.82
CA LYS A 22 11.83 7.95 -15.69
C LYS A 22 12.19 6.88 -14.65
N SER A 23 13.33 7.07 -13.99
CA SER A 23 13.71 6.23 -12.85
C SER A 23 12.75 6.41 -11.66
N PRO A 24 12.64 5.43 -10.77
CA PRO A 24 11.82 5.56 -9.55
C PRO A 24 12.16 6.78 -8.72
N LYS A 25 13.43 7.15 -8.64
CA LYS A 25 13.88 8.36 -7.94
C LYS A 25 13.37 9.64 -8.60
N GLU A 26 13.44 9.74 -9.92
CA GLU A 26 12.92 10.88 -10.67
C GLU A 26 11.40 10.98 -10.58
N ARG A 27 10.69 9.84 -10.58
CA ARG A 27 9.23 9.79 -10.38
C ARG A 27 8.82 10.35 -9.03
N VAL A 28 9.51 9.95 -7.95
CA VAL A 28 9.26 10.47 -6.60
C VAL A 28 9.62 11.96 -6.52
N ALA A 29 10.74 12.38 -7.10
CA ALA A 29 11.13 13.81 -7.16
C ALA A 29 10.04 14.65 -7.83
N TRP A 30 9.58 14.22 -9.01
CA TRP A 30 8.50 14.91 -9.73
C TRP A 30 7.21 15.00 -8.89
N ALA A 31 6.84 13.93 -8.18
CA ALA A 31 5.66 13.94 -7.32
C ALA A 31 5.79 14.98 -6.21
N ILE A 32 6.95 15.07 -5.56
CA ILE A 32 7.24 16.03 -4.49
C ILE A 32 7.23 17.46 -5.02
N GLU A 33 7.91 17.71 -6.14
CA GLU A 33 7.98 19.04 -6.77
C GLU A 33 6.61 19.54 -7.22
N THR A 34 5.75 18.62 -7.71
CA THR A 34 4.44 19.00 -8.27
C THR A 34 3.35 19.14 -7.23
N TYR A 35 3.35 18.29 -6.19
CA TYR A 35 2.23 18.19 -5.24
C TYR A 35 2.62 18.57 -3.80
N SER A 36 3.91 18.71 -3.50
CA SER A 36 4.42 19.16 -2.19
C SER A 36 3.72 18.48 -1.00
N ASP A 37 2.85 19.19 -0.29
CA ASP A 37 2.17 18.68 0.91
C ASP A 37 0.85 17.95 0.63
N GLU A 38 0.42 17.89 -0.63
CA GLU A 38 -0.77 17.15 -1.05
C GLU A 38 -0.45 15.70 -1.46
N LEU A 39 0.61 15.13 -0.86
CA LEU A 39 1.08 13.76 -1.09
C LEU A 39 0.75 12.85 0.08
N VAL A 40 0.45 11.60 -0.22
CA VAL A 40 0.41 10.51 0.75
C VAL A 40 1.06 9.26 0.15
N LEU A 41 1.75 8.47 0.98
CA LEU A 41 2.22 7.14 0.62
C LEU A 41 1.47 6.11 1.45
N THR A 42 1.06 5.00 0.83
CA THR A 42 0.49 3.87 1.57
C THR A 42 1.45 2.70 1.63
N THR A 43 1.51 2.05 2.79
CA THR A 43 2.30 0.82 2.99
C THR A 43 1.49 -0.23 3.75
N SER A 44 1.77 -1.50 3.46
CA SER A 44 1.29 -2.64 4.26
C SER A 44 2.41 -3.28 5.06
N PHE A 45 3.59 -2.68 5.10
CA PHE A 45 4.81 -3.27 5.67
C PHE A 45 5.03 -4.72 5.21
N GLY A 46 4.77 -4.99 3.92
CA GLY A 46 5.00 -6.31 3.31
C GLY A 46 6.49 -6.66 3.18
N ALA A 47 6.77 -7.81 2.59
CA ALA A 47 8.08 -8.46 2.57
C ALA A 47 9.28 -7.55 2.24
N GLN A 48 9.11 -6.63 1.30
CA GLN A 48 10.17 -5.78 0.75
C GLN A 48 9.83 -4.28 0.84
N SER A 49 8.89 -3.90 1.71
CA SER A 49 8.37 -2.53 1.80
C SER A 49 9.42 -1.48 2.18
N ALA A 50 10.48 -1.89 2.88
CA ALA A 50 11.56 -0.99 3.30
C ALA A 50 12.22 -0.26 2.12
N ALA A 51 12.29 -0.89 0.94
CA ALA A 51 12.91 -0.29 -0.24
C ALA A 51 12.17 0.97 -0.70
N PHE A 52 10.85 0.88 -0.88
CA PHE A 52 10.07 2.03 -1.35
C PHE A 52 9.87 3.09 -0.27
N LEU A 53 9.70 2.68 0.98
CA LEU A 53 9.64 3.61 2.11
C LEU A 53 10.92 4.45 2.19
N HIS A 54 12.09 3.82 2.12
CA HIS A 54 13.37 4.51 2.12
C HIS A 54 13.51 5.43 0.91
N LEU A 55 13.27 4.93 -0.32
CA LEU A 55 13.37 5.74 -1.54
C LEU A 55 12.56 7.04 -1.47
N ALA A 56 11.34 6.97 -0.94
CA ALA A 56 10.46 8.12 -0.85
C ALA A 56 10.88 9.07 0.28
N THR A 57 11.19 8.55 1.46
CA THR A 57 11.53 9.38 2.64
C THR A 57 12.92 9.98 2.59
N GLN A 58 13.84 9.45 1.78
CA GLN A 58 15.11 10.13 1.48
C GLN A 58 14.90 11.45 0.74
N GLN A 59 13.80 11.61 0.01
CA GLN A 59 13.50 12.81 -0.75
C GLN A 59 12.52 13.76 -0.02
N LYS A 60 11.62 13.21 0.81
CA LYS A 60 10.69 13.98 1.66
C LYS A 60 10.52 13.28 3.01
N LYS A 61 11.25 13.76 4.02
CA LYS A 61 11.30 13.13 5.36
C LYS A 61 9.97 13.16 6.10
N ASP A 62 9.17 14.21 5.91
CA ASP A 62 7.88 14.42 6.56
C ASP A 62 6.69 13.89 5.76
N LEU A 63 6.94 13.13 4.66
CA LEU A 63 5.90 12.53 3.83
C LEU A 63 4.93 11.71 4.69
N PRO A 64 3.62 12.03 4.69
CA PRO A 64 2.63 11.23 5.41
C PRO A 64 2.55 9.81 4.83
N ILE A 65 2.71 8.82 5.70
CA ILE A 65 2.67 7.40 5.34
C ILE A 65 1.48 6.76 6.03
N VAL A 66 0.52 6.28 5.25
CA VAL A 66 -0.68 5.61 5.76
C VAL A 66 -0.43 4.11 5.87
N PHE A 67 -0.66 3.59 7.05
CA PHE A 67 -0.73 2.17 7.35
C PHE A 67 -2.14 1.81 7.82
N ILE A 68 -2.72 0.76 7.24
CA ILE A 68 -3.98 0.20 7.72
C ILE A 68 -3.67 -0.97 8.63
N ASP A 69 -3.81 -0.76 9.93
CA ASP A 69 -3.74 -1.86 10.89
C ASP A 69 -5.10 -2.56 10.93
N THR A 70 -5.17 -3.69 10.25
CA THR A 70 -6.39 -4.48 10.10
C THR A 70 -6.82 -5.20 11.38
N GLY A 71 -5.93 -5.32 12.38
CA GLY A 71 -6.09 -6.18 13.55
C GLY A 71 -5.83 -7.67 13.27
N TYR A 72 -5.54 -8.03 12.01
CA TYR A 72 -5.27 -9.41 11.58
C TYR A 72 -3.85 -9.61 11.06
N HIS A 73 -2.97 -8.63 11.22
CA HIS A 73 -1.56 -8.76 10.85
C HIS A 73 -0.85 -9.82 11.67
N PHE A 74 0.27 -10.32 11.13
CA PHE A 74 1.24 -11.07 11.93
C PHE A 74 1.86 -10.14 12.98
N PRO A 75 2.16 -10.63 14.20
CA PRO A 75 2.90 -9.85 15.20
C PRO A 75 4.23 -9.30 14.63
N GLU A 76 4.91 -10.11 13.81
CA GLU A 76 6.16 -9.71 13.14
C GLU A 76 5.97 -8.52 12.18
N THR A 77 4.77 -8.38 11.57
CA THR A 77 4.47 -7.19 10.73
C THR A 77 4.37 -5.93 11.57
N LEU A 78 3.74 -6.00 12.73
CA LEU A 78 3.60 -4.85 13.64
C LEU A 78 4.96 -4.44 14.23
N THR A 79 5.77 -5.41 14.65
CA THR A 79 7.14 -5.16 15.10
C THR A 79 7.99 -4.54 13.99
N PHE A 80 7.93 -5.09 12.78
CA PHE A 80 8.65 -4.57 11.61
C PHE A 80 8.22 -3.15 11.24
N ALA A 81 6.92 -2.85 11.35
CA ALA A 81 6.39 -1.50 11.13
C ALA A 81 6.97 -0.50 12.14
N GLN A 82 7.04 -0.89 13.42
CA GLN A 82 7.64 -0.06 14.45
C GLN A 82 9.14 0.16 14.19
N GLU A 83 9.91 -0.91 13.97
CA GLU A 83 11.35 -0.84 13.70
C GLU A 83 11.69 0.03 12.48
N LEU A 84 10.94 -0.11 11.38
CA LEU A 84 11.14 0.72 10.20
C LEU A 84 10.73 2.18 10.45
N THR A 85 9.68 2.41 11.23
CA THR A 85 9.26 3.77 11.59
C THR A 85 10.35 4.48 12.37
N GLU A 86 10.95 3.82 13.34
CA GLU A 86 12.06 4.36 14.11
C GLU A 86 13.32 4.54 13.24
N LYS A 87 13.71 3.50 12.48
CA LYS A 87 14.93 3.51 11.65
C LYS A 87 14.90 4.58 10.56
N LEU A 88 13.74 4.78 9.90
CA LEU A 88 13.59 5.70 8.78
C LEU A 88 12.94 7.03 9.19
N HIS A 89 12.60 7.22 10.46
CA HIS A 89 11.91 8.40 11.00
C HIS A 89 10.61 8.70 10.23
N LEU A 90 9.75 7.65 10.03
CA LEU A 90 8.56 7.76 9.21
C LEU A 90 7.49 8.63 9.89
N ASN A 91 6.86 9.53 9.12
CA ASN A 91 5.63 10.23 9.52
C ASN A 91 4.42 9.29 9.35
N LEU A 92 4.36 8.25 10.21
CA LEU A 92 3.36 7.19 10.13
C LEU A 92 1.99 7.66 10.65
N LYS A 93 0.95 7.40 9.87
CA LYS A 93 -0.47 7.60 10.19
C LYS A 93 -1.16 6.24 10.14
N THR A 94 -1.52 5.71 11.30
CA THR A 94 -2.19 4.41 11.39
C THR A 94 -3.69 4.59 11.44
N PHE A 95 -4.40 3.86 10.58
CA PHE A 95 -5.86 3.77 10.56
C PHE A 95 -6.28 2.33 10.76
N SER A 96 -7.35 2.12 11.54
CA SER A 96 -7.86 0.77 11.86
C SER A 96 -9.35 0.68 11.54
N PRO A 97 -9.88 -0.53 11.34
CA PRO A 97 -11.32 -0.76 11.25
C PRO A 97 -12.06 -0.20 12.47
N ARG A 98 -13.34 0.13 12.30
CA ARG A 98 -14.19 0.63 13.39
C ARG A 98 -14.51 -0.42 14.44
N LEU A 99 -14.47 -1.69 14.03
CA LEU A 99 -14.70 -2.85 14.92
C LEU A 99 -13.36 -3.55 15.16
N ALA A 100 -13.12 -3.90 16.41
CA ALA A 100 -12.03 -4.81 16.75
C ALA A 100 -12.28 -6.20 16.16
N PRO A 101 -11.24 -7.05 15.94
CA PRO A 101 -11.41 -8.39 15.38
C PRO A 101 -12.50 -9.22 16.07
N ALA A 102 -12.51 -9.26 17.39
CA ALA A 102 -13.51 -10.02 18.16
C ALA A 102 -14.94 -9.51 17.95
N GLU A 103 -15.15 -8.20 17.88
CA GLU A 103 -16.45 -7.59 17.60
C GLU A 103 -16.93 -7.87 16.18
N LEU A 104 -15.99 -7.81 15.21
CA LEU A 104 -16.27 -8.12 13.81
C LEU A 104 -16.72 -9.58 13.67
N GLU A 105 -15.96 -10.52 14.26
CA GLU A 105 -16.27 -11.94 14.22
C GLU A 105 -17.57 -12.28 14.96
N GLN A 106 -17.85 -11.61 16.07
CA GLN A 106 -19.11 -11.77 16.79
C GLN A 106 -20.31 -11.30 15.96
N LYS A 107 -20.16 -10.18 15.26
CA LYS A 107 -21.25 -9.54 14.49
C LYS A 107 -21.50 -10.21 13.14
N HIS A 108 -20.46 -10.63 12.44
CA HIS A 108 -20.52 -11.09 11.06
C HIS A 108 -20.06 -12.52 10.85
N GLY A 109 -19.56 -13.19 11.90
CA GLY A 109 -18.87 -14.47 11.76
C GLY A 109 -17.51 -14.31 11.10
N LYS A 110 -16.87 -15.42 10.76
CA LYS A 110 -15.61 -15.46 10.05
C LYS A 110 -15.84 -15.27 8.55
N LEU A 111 -16.00 -14.04 8.12
CA LEU A 111 -16.34 -13.68 6.74
C LEU A 111 -15.40 -14.33 5.70
N TRP A 112 -14.11 -14.51 6.02
CA TRP A 112 -13.13 -15.14 5.12
C TRP A 112 -13.38 -16.64 4.87
N GLU A 113 -14.25 -17.28 5.67
CA GLU A 113 -14.67 -18.68 5.48
C GLU A 113 -15.92 -18.81 4.59
N LEU A 114 -16.57 -17.68 4.27
CA LEU A 114 -17.80 -17.62 3.48
C LEU A 114 -17.57 -17.46 1.96
N GLY A 115 -16.39 -17.90 1.48
CA GLY A 115 -16.04 -17.84 0.06
C GLY A 115 -15.66 -16.44 -0.45
N PRO A 116 -15.59 -16.26 -1.78
CA PRO A 116 -15.10 -15.01 -2.36
C PRO A 116 -15.88 -13.76 -1.97
N GLN A 117 -17.21 -13.87 -1.84
CA GLN A 117 -18.07 -12.73 -1.45
C GLN A 117 -17.85 -12.34 0.01
N GLY A 118 -17.74 -13.33 0.92
CA GLY A 118 -17.42 -13.08 2.31
C GLY A 118 -16.04 -12.46 2.49
N LEU A 119 -15.06 -12.94 1.72
CA LEU A 119 -13.71 -12.35 1.69
C LEU A 119 -13.72 -10.91 1.18
N GLU A 120 -14.53 -10.60 0.18
CA GLU A 120 -14.67 -9.23 -0.32
C GLU A 120 -15.28 -8.30 0.74
N GLN A 121 -16.33 -8.74 1.42
CA GLN A 121 -16.92 -8.00 2.53
C GLN A 121 -15.92 -7.81 3.68
N PHE A 122 -15.14 -8.82 3.99
CA PHE A 122 -14.07 -8.73 4.97
C PHE A 122 -13.05 -7.65 4.61
N HIS A 123 -12.55 -7.66 3.37
CA HIS A 123 -11.60 -6.64 2.92
C HIS A 123 -12.20 -5.24 2.89
N GLU A 124 -13.49 -5.10 2.53
CA GLU A 124 -14.17 -3.80 2.58
C GLU A 124 -14.14 -3.22 4.00
N ILE A 125 -14.43 -4.05 5.01
CA ILE A 125 -14.47 -3.61 6.41
C ILE A 125 -13.07 -3.29 6.94
N ILE A 126 -12.09 -4.21 6.72
CA ILE A 126 -10.79 -4.11 7.41
C ILE A 126 -9.74 -3.30 6.67
N ARG A 127 -9.96 -2.98 5.38
CA ARG A 127 -8.96 -2.31 4.54
C ARG A 127 -9.50 -1.12 3.77
N VAL A 128 -10.59 -1.33 3.02
CA VAL A 128 -11.09 -0.31 2.08
C VAL A 128 -11.72 0.86 2.83
N GLU A 129 -12.60 0.59 3.82
CA GLU A 129 -13.20 1.63 4.65
C GLU A 129 -12.16 2.45 5.42
N PRO A 130 -11.22 1.85 6.15
CA PRO A 130 -10.19 2.63 6.85
C PRO A 130 -9.32 3.46 5.91
N LEU A 131 -8.96 2.92 4.74
CA LEU A 131 -8.19 3.70 3.76
C LEU A 131 -9.02 4.86 3.18
N ARG A 132 -10.30 4.62 2.86
CA ARG A 132 -11.19 5.70 2.38
C ARG A 132 -11.27 6.83 3.40
N ARG A 133 -11.37 6.51 4.68
CA ARG A 133 -11.36 7.47 5.78
C ARG A 133 -10.02 8.21 5.87
N ALA A 134 -8.90 7.51 5.75
CA ALA A 134 -7.58 8.14 5.70
C ALA A 134 -7.46 9.13 4.55
N MET A 135 -7.93 8.75 3.35
CA MET A 135 -7.91 9.62 2.18
C MET A 135 -8.88 10.82 2.28
N GLN A 136 -9.97 10.67 3.04
CA GLN A 136 -10.88 11.80 3.32
C GLN A 136 -10.28 12.78 4.34
N GLU A 137 -9.57 12.27 5.34
CA GLU A 137 -8.92 13.09 6.37
C GLU A 137 -7.71 13.84 5.81
N LEU A 138 -6.84 13.15 5.08
CA LEU A 138 -5.59 13.72 4.56
C LEU A 138 -5.76 14.47 3.25
N GLN A 139 -6.84 14.23 2.50
CA GLN A 139 -7.19 14.88 1.22
C GLN A 139 -6.04 14.99 0.22
N PRO A 140 -5.24 13.93 -0.04
CA PRO A 140 -4.13 14.02 -0.95
C PRO A 140 -4.60 14.24 -2.40
N ALA A 141 -3.89 15.08 -3.14
CA ALA A 141 -4.05 15.19 -4.59
C ALA A 141 -3.34 14.06 -5.34
N LEU A 142 -2.23 13.54 -4.76
CA LEU A 142 -1.50 12.40 -5.31
C LEU A 142 -1.21 11.34 -4.24
N TRP A 143 -1.52 10.10 -4.59
CA TRP A 143 -1.31 8.91 -3.78
C TRP A 143 -0.18 8.05 -4.34
N LEU A 144 0.88 7.85 -3.56
CA LEU A 144 2.01 6.98 -3.86
C LEU A 144 1.76 5.57 -3.32
N ALA A 145 1.97 4.53 -4.14
CA ALA A 145 1.85 3.14 -3.74
C ALA A 145 2.99 2.28 -4.32
N GLY A 146 3.43 1.30 -3.53
CA GLY A 146 4.57 0.44 -3.86
C GLY A 146 4.19 -0.83 -4.64
N LEU A 147 3.25 -0.76 -5.60
CA LEU A 147 2.92 -1.89 -6.47
C LEU A 147 3.99 -2.09 -7.52
N ARG A 148 4.23 -3.37 -7.89
CA ARG A 148 5.17 -3.77 -8.94
C ARG A 148 4.51 -4.74 -9.91
N ARG A 149 4.78 -4.62 -11.22
CA ARG A 149 4.29 -5.56 -12.25
C ARG A 149 4.73 -6.99 -11.97
N ALA A 150 6.00 -7.15 -11.52
CA ALA A 150 6.60 -8.47 -11.24
C ALA A 150 5.87 -9.30 -10.17
N THR A 151 5.01 -8.70 -9.34
CA THR A 151 4.41 -9.40 -8.19
C THR A 151 3.04 -10.02 -8.47
N ALA A 152 2.38 -9.67 -9.57
CA ALA A 152 1.08 -10.25 -9.93
C ALA A 152 0.74 -9.99 -11.41
N ASP A 153 0.12 -10.98 -12.06
CA ASP A 153 -0.33 -10.86 -13.45
C ASP A 153 -1.37 -9.75 -13.64
N SER A 154 -2.24 -9.53 -12.67
CA SER A 154 -3.23 -8.44 -12.67
C SER A 154 -2.61 -7.03 -12.76
N ARG A 155 -1.29 -6.91 -12.58
CA ARG A 155 -0.58 -5.62 -12.58
C ARG A 155 0.19 -5.33 -13.87
N LYS A 156 0.17 -6.26 -14.84
CA LYS A 156 0.95 -6.13 -16.08
C LYS A 156 0.59 -4.87 -16.87
N GLU A 157 -0.69 -4.55 -16.92
CA GLU A 157 -1.23 -3.40 -17.66
C GLU A 157 -1.28 -2.09 -16.86
N LEU A 158 -0.78 -2.09 -15.62
CA LEU A 158 -0.76 -0.85 -14.83
C LEU A 158 0.25 0.14 -15.41
N SER A 159 -0.12 1.42 -15.36
CA SER A 159 0.75 2.55 -15.69
C SER A 159 1.36 3.17 -14.43
N VAL A 160 2.50 3.83 -14.58
CA VAL A 160 3.16 4.57 -13.48
C VAL A 160 2.24 5.64 -12.90
N LEU A 161 1.51 6.35 -13.77
CA LEU A 161 0.48 7.30 -13.37
C LEU A 161 -0.90 6.82 -13.82
N SER A 162 -1.87 6.94 -12.93
CA SER A 162 -3.28 6.79 -13.25
C SER A 162 -4.10 7.86 -12.54
N GLN A 163 -5.22 8.25 -13.14
CA GLN A 163 -6.12 9.27 -12.60
C GLN A 163 -7.51 8.67 -12.43
N SER A 164 -8.06 8.82 -11.23
CA SER A 164 -9.49 8.62 -10.95
C SER A 164 -10.21 9.98 -10.90
N GLU A 165 -11.53 9.95 -10.70
CA GLU A 165 -12.31 11.19 -10.54
C GLU A 165 -11.84 12.06 -9.37
N SER A 166 -11.27 11.45 -8.34
CA SER A 166 -10.95 12.14 -7.08
C SER A 166 -9.46 12.44 -6.89
N ARG A 167 -8.56 11.69 -7.51
CA ARG A 167 -7.10 11.82 -7.27
C ARG A 167 -6.23 11.16 -8.32
N ILE A 168 -4.95 11.54 -8.29
CA ILE A 168 -3.92 10.89 -9.09
C ILE A 168 -3.23 9.84 -8.22
N LYS A 169 -2.96 8.67 -8.80
CA LYS A 169 -2.20 7.59 -8.19
C LYS A 169 -0.92 7.37 -8.96
N MET A 170 0.18 7.24 -8.25
CA MET A 170 1.48 6.96 -8.82
C MET A 170 2.08 5.69 -8.21
N LEU A 171 2.70 4.90 -9.07
CA LEU A 171 3.39 3.66 -8.76
C LEU A 171 4.88 3.79 -9.10
N PRO A 172 5.70 4.49 -8.28
CA PRO A 172 7.05 4.86 -8.66
C PRO A 172 7.99 3.70 -8.95
N ILE A 173 7.79 2.55 -8.30
CA ILE A 173 8.61 1.35 -8.44
C ILE A 173 7.92 0.24 -9.25
N LEU A 174 6.95 0.61 -10.12
CA LEU A 174 6.09 -0.34 -10.83
C LEU A 174 6.89 -1.34 -11.69
N ASP A 175 7.98 -0.91 -12.26
CA ASP A 175 8.89 -1.65 -13.14
C ASP A 175 10.03 -2.39 -12.41
N TRP A 176 10.18 -2.19 -11.10
CA TRP A 176 11.20 -2.92 -10.34
C TRP A 176 10.94 -4.42 -10.31
N SER A 177 11.96 -5.19 -10.67
CA SER A 177 12.01 -6.64 -10.46
C SER A 177 12.35 -6.97 -9.00
N ASP A 178 12.25 -8.25 -8.62
CA ASP A 178 12.72 -8.71 -7.31
C ASP A 178 14.24 -8.51 -7.13
N ARG A 179 14.98 -8.59 -8.22
CA ARG A 179 16.43 -8.31 -8.24
C ARG A 179 16.71 -6.86 -7.91
N ASP A 180 16.00 -5.92 -8.55
CA ASP A 180 16.18 -4.48 -8.32
C ASP A 180 15.89 -4.11 -6.87
N VAL A 181 14.79 -4.66 -6.31
CA VAL A 181 14.46 -4.45 -4.90
C VAL A 181 15.52 -5.07 -3.99
N GLY A 182 15.99 -6.28 -4.30
CA GLY A 182 17.03 -6.95 -3.52
C GLY A 182 18.34 -6.17 -3.51
N GLN A 183 18.78 -5.67 -4.67
CA GLN A 183 19.97 -4.81 -4.77
C GLN A 183 19.79 -3.52 -3.95
N TYR A 184 18.66 -2.86 -4.10
CA TYR A 184 18.37 -1.64 -3.34
C TYR A 184 18.40 -1.85 -1.82
N LEU A 185 17.78 -2.92 -1.34
CA LEU A 185 17.80 -3.27 0.08
C LEU A 185 19.23 -3.53 0.59
N GLN A 186 20.05 -4.23 -0.20
CA GLN A 186 21.45 -4.52 0.13
C GLN A 186 22.30 -3.25 0.13
N GLU A 187 22.22 -2.42 -0.91
CA GLU A 187 22.98 -1.17 -1.05
C GLU A 187 22.73 -0.19 0.09
N HIS A 188 21.48 -0.16 0.58
CA HIS A 188 21.09 0.74 1.66
C HIS A 188 21.02 0.09 3.05
N SER A 189 21.50 -1.15 3.21
CA SER A 189 21.47 -1.91 4.47
C SER A 189 20.06 -1.92 5.11
N LEU A 190 19.05 -2.15 4.28
CA LEU A 190 17.65 -2.20 4.70
C LEU A 190 17.18 -3.63 4.95
N PRO A 191 16.35 -3.86 5.96
CA PRO A 191 15.88 -5.19 6.29
C PRO A 191 14.76 -5.65 5.35
N TYR A 192 14.71 -6.96 5.12
CA TYR A 192 13.49 -7.64 4.73
C TYR A 192 12.58 -7.80 5.95
N HIS A 193 11.28 -7.99 5.69
CA HIS A 193 10.35 -8.40 6.75
C HIS A 193 10.81 -9.72 7.40
N PRO A 194 10.73 -9.89 8.75
CA PRO A 194 11.24 -11.06 9.45
C PRO A 194 10.69 -12.41 8.95
N LEU A 195 9.45 -12.44 8.47
CA LEU A 195 8.86 -13.65 7.90
C LEU A 195 9.39 -14.02 6.52
N TRP A 196 10.16 -13.16 5.84
CA TRP A 196 10.76 -13.48 4.55
C TRP A 196 11.66 -14.71 4.63
N SER A 197 12.53 -14.76 5.62
CA SER A 197 13.43 -15.91 5.86
C SER A 197 12.69 -17.19 6.28
N LYS A 198 11.42 -17.05 6.68
CA LYS A 198 10.53 -18.17 7.04
C LYS A 198 9.66 -18.64 5.86
N GLY A 199 9.93 -18.18 4.64
CA GLY A 199 9.24 -18.60 3.42
C GLY A 199 7.98 -17.80 3.06
N TYR A 200 7.67 -16.70 3.75
CA TYR A 200 6.56 -15.82 3.40
C TYR A 200 6.99 -14.78 2.36
N VAL A 201 6.84 -15.11 1.08
CA VAL A 201 7.24 -14.22 -0.03
C VAL A 201 6.19 -13.14 -0.37
N SER A 202 4.98 -13.29 0.13
CA SER A 202 3.89 -12.31 0.03
C SER A 202 3.19 -12.24 1.37
N ILE A 203 3.18 -11.08 2.02
CA ILE A 203 2.72 -10.92 3.40
C ILE A 203 1.51 -9.98 3.47
N GLY A 204 0.51 -10.38 4.23
CA GLY A 204 -0.69 -9.59 4.54
C GLY A 204 -1.31 -10.05 5.85
N ASP A 205 -2.63 -10.22 5.91
CA ASP A 205 -3.28 -10.75 7.09
C ASP A 205 -2.92 -12.23 7.31
N ARG A 206 -2.63 -12.61 8.55
CA ARG A 206 -2.20 -13.98 8.91
C ARG A 206 -3.20 -15.05 8.49
N ILE A 207 -4.50 -14.74 8.53
CA ILE A 207 -5.58 -15.67 8.18
C ILE A 207 -5.71 -15.96 6.68
N THR A 208 -5.18 -15.09 5.82
CA THR A 208 -5.27 -15.20 4.37
C THR A 208 -3.91 -15.28 3.67
N THR A 209 -2.84 -15.52 4.43
CA THR A 209 -1.46 -15.59 3.91
C THR A 209 -0.89 -16.97 4.17
N LYS A 210 -0.31 -17.57 3.14
CA LYS A 210 0.40 -18.87 3.20
C LYS A 210 1.88 -18.71 2.87
N ARG A 211 2.69 -19.66 3.33
CA ARG A 211 4.10 -19.76 2.97
C ARG A 211 4.25 -20.32 1.56
N ARG A 212 5.39 -20.10 0.94
CA ARG A 212 5.68 -20.59 -0.42
C ARG A 212 5.67 -22.11 -0.51
N ASP A 213 6.12 -22.80 0.52
CA ASP A 213 6.17 -24.26 0.60
C ASP A 213 4.82 -24.93 0.95
N GLU A 214 3.80 -24.13 1.32
CA GLU A 214 2.45 -24.58 1.63
C GLU A 214 1.51 -24.56 0.41
N VAL A 215 1.98 -24.04 -0.74
CA VAL A 215 1.15 -23.86 -1.93
C VAL A 215 1.86 -24.42 -3.18
N THR A 216 1.09 -24.98 -4.08
CA THR A 216 1.56 -25.39 -5.41
C THR A 216 1.49 -24.21 -6.38
N ASP A 217 0.36 -23.50 -6.40
CA ASP A 217 0.14 -22.34 -7.23
C ASP A 217 0.46 -21.05 -6.45
N PRO A 218 1.35 -20.17 -6.96
CA PRO A 218 1.64 -18.87 -6.32
C PRO A 218 0.43 -17.98 -6.10
N SER A 219 -0.67 -18.15 -6.83
CA SER A 219 -1.90 -17.40 -6.59
C SER A 219 -2.50 -17.66 -5.21
N GLU A 220 -2.30 -18.87 -4.66
CA GLU A 220 -2.81 -19.28 -3.35
C GLU A 220 -2.04 -18.71 -2.15
N LEU A 221 -0.90 -18.06 -2.38
CA LEU A 221 -0.13 -17.37 -1.32
C LEU A 221 -0.96 -16.34 -0.56
N ARG A 222 -1.98 -15.79 -1.20
CA ARG A 222 -2.86 -14.77 -0.63
C ARG A 222 -4.32 -15.07 -0.96
N HIS A 223 -5.18 -14.76 0.00
CA HIS A 223 -6.63 -14.73 -0.22
C HIS A 223 -7.19 -16.06 -0.79
N PHE A 224 -6.57 -17.18 -0.40
CA PHE A 224 -6.96 -18.55 -0.80
C PHE A 224 -6.91 -18.79 -2.33
N GLY A 225 -6.24 -17.94 -3.09
CA GLY A 225 -6.24 -17.99 -4.56
C GLY A 225 -7.50 -17.41 -5.21
N TRP A 226 -8.52 -17.04 -4.44
CA TRP A 226 -9.80 -16.52 -4.98
C TRP A 226 -9.67 -15.12 -5.56
N LYS A 227 -8.77 -14.31 -4.99
CA LYS A 227 -8.54 -12.94 -5.42
C LYS A 227 -7.08 -12.56 -5.15
N ARG A 228 -6.44 -11.86 -6.06
CA ARG A 228 -5.07 -11.39 -5.85
C ARG A 228 -5.01 -10.08 -5.08
N GLU A 229 -5.89 -9.15 -5.42
CA GLU A 229 -5.92 -7.80 -4.84
C GLU A 229 -6.97 -7.70 -3.73
N CYS A 230 -6.66 -6.97 -2.68
CA CYS A 230 -7.56 -6.77 -1.53
C CYS A 230 -8.60 -5.64 -1.74
N GLY A 231 -8.67 -5.06 -2.93
CA GLY A 231 -9.61 -3.99 -3.27
C GLY A 231 -9.15 -2.57 -2.93
N ILE A 232 -8.10 -2.38 -2.14
CA ILE A 232 -7.57 -1.04 -1.80
C ILE A 232 -7.26 -0.21 -3.05
N HIS A 233 -6.61 -0.83 -4.03
CA HIS A 233 -6.14 -0.14 -5.23
C HIS A 233 -7.20 0.00 -6.32
N GLU A 234 -8.35 -0.64 -6.15
CA GLU A 234 -9.46 -0.68 -7.10
C GLU A 234 -10.63 0.23 -6.68
N LYS A 235 -10.85 0.38 -5.35
CA LYS A 235 -12.06 0.98 -4.78
C LYS A 235 -11.86 2.33 -4.06
N VAL A 236 -10.61 2.81 -3.97
CA VAL A 236 -10.26 4.05 -3.25
C VAL A 236 -9.59 5.09 -4.13
#